data_869d29cb81d2a42a70dd87b9c82d9855
#
_entry.id   869d29cb81d2a42a70dd87b9c82d9855
#
_cell.length_a   1.000
_cell.length_b   1.000
_cell.length_c   1.000
_cell.angle_alpha   90.00
_cell.angle_beta   90.00
_cell.angle_gamma   90.00
#
_symmetry.space_group_name_H-M   'P 1'
#
loop_
_entity.id
_entity.type
_entity.pdbx_description
1 polymer ?
#
loop_
_entity_poly.entity_id
_entity_poly.type
_entity_poly.pdbx_seq_one_letter_code
_entity_poly.pdbx_strand_id
1 'polypeptide(L)'
;MSYKIIKTDVLTIGGSGASILAAINAANKGASVTIVSKGKIGNSGNLIMCGGGFGIDGQSAIELDFDGADDSFTRERMFDCIVKEGYYISDQNMVNQYVEDSPKVVKQFVEWAEAANQKFLFFKPASWITSGLSMARAVRYGLEHSENYDKITCLEDIMIVDLLKNEDTVNGAIGIDINTGEYILINAKSVVIATGGYQMFSFNNTVTDMTGDGIAMALRAGASVSDMEFILSFPTAVVPKQMKGSIYPFIFEFNMRDLKYDIRDKNLDLVDIPEDIIKMSRGSKLSKLVAMYYYGIAKEEGLDGPNGGLFYDYSNNSKEVIDKSFATLYERFDNFHKHGYYKGESLSEVEDIIYNEGLLEVGVGSEYCMGGIEIDENMATRIDGLYAAGEVTSGVFGANRVGDGVVEMLCQGAKAGIKSAEFANNNDLKDLDQDQMDYYINKYDSYFDADGDYDPISHYKNIIQASDDGFGLRRNEEDMTLALNNLSDLYARQGHISIENKSKKYNVEWHKAIASENILLCSIASIKAGLLRKESRGCHIRSDYPEVNHDEYLVKFISKLEDDDIKISSRKPVITKMTPPTGKVNNIIEYFTDPNLNYER
;
A
#
# COMPACT_ATOMS: atom_id res chain seq x y z
N MET A 1 9.59 36.56 0.74
CA MET A 1 10.11 35.16 0.69
C MET A 1 10.38 34.80 -0.76
N SER A 2 11.44 34.02 -1.03
CA SER A 2 11.73 33.57 -2.40
C SER A 2 11.09 32.19 -2.59
N TYR A 3 10.27 32.01 -3.60
CA TYR A 3 9.74 30.73 -4.05
C TYR A 3 9.82 30.66 -5.58
N LYS A 4 9.90 29.44 -6.10
CA LYS A 4 9.90 29.18 -7.53
C LYS A 4 8.53 28.68 -7.96
N ILE A 5 7.97 29.25 -9.03
CA ILE A 5 6.72 28.75 -9.65
C ILE A 5 7.07 27.94 -10.91
N ILE A 6 6.53 26.75 -10.99
CA ILE A 6 6.58 25.86 -12.16
C ILE A 6 5.18 25.73 -12.71
N LYS A 7 5.01 25.81 -14.04
CA LYS A 7 3.72 25.66 -14.72
C LYS A 7 3.73 24.38 -15.56
N THR A 8 2.65 23.63 -15.49
CA THR A 8 2.47 22.37 -16.23
C THR A 8 0.98 22.14 -16.53
N ASP A 9 0.65 21.28 -17.49
CA ASP A 9 -0.74 20.87 -17.71
C ASP A 9 -1.16 19.84 -16.64
N VAL A 10 -0.32 18.82 -16.41
CA VAL A 10 -0.58 17.75 -15.45
C VAL A 10 0.57 17.67 -14.44
N LEU A 11 0.24 17.70 -13.17
CA LEU A 11 1.17 17.39 -12.07
C LEU A 11 0.91 15.96 -11.58
N THR A 12 1.94 15.12 -11.52
CA THR A 12 1.85 13.82 -10.82
C THR A 12 2.72 13.83 -9.57
N ILE A 13 2.12 13.51 -8.41
CA ILE A 13 2.78 13.53 -7.10
C ILE A 13 3.09 12.11 -6.67
N GLY A 14 4.37 11.76 -6.59
CA GLY A 14 4.89 10.44 -6.30
C GLY A 14 6.01 10.06 -7.27
N GLY A 15 6.88 9.12 -6.87
CA GLY A 15 8.04 8.71 -7.69
C GLY A 15 7.99 7.26 -8.15
N SER A 16 6.88 6.55 -7.90
CA SER A 16 6.73 5.11 -8.16
C SER A 16 5.89 4.84 -9.42
N GLY A 17 5.53 3.58 -9.64
CA GLY A 17 4.90 3.11 -10.87
C GLY A 17 3.64 3.86 -11.27
N ALA A 18 2.70 4.11 -10.35
CA ALA A 18 1.44 4.79 -10.67
C ALA A 18 1.67 6.21 -11.21
N SER A 19 2.55 6.99 -10.56
CA SER A 19 2.91 8.33 -11.00
C SER A 19 3.59 8.34 -12.37
N ILE A 20 4.52 7.39 -12.59
CA ILE A 20 5.24 7.27 -13.86
C ILE A 20 4.28 6.89 -14.99
N LEU A 21 3.40 5.91 -14.78
CA LEU A 21 2.39 5.51 -15.78
C LEU A 21 1.43 6.66 -16.08
N ALA A 22 1.03 7.43 -15.05
CA ALA A 22 0.20 8.62 -15.24
C ALA A 22 0.91 9.66 -16.11
N ALA A 23 2.18 9.92 -15.83
CA ALA A 23 2.96 10.89 -16.60
C ALA A 23 3.14 10.47 -18.06
N ILE A 24 3.51 9.22 -18.32
CA ILE A 24 3.67 8.68 -19.68
C ILE A 24 2.35 8.83 -20.46
N ASN A 25 1.24 8.41 -19.86
CA ASN A 25 -0.06 8.42 -20.54
C ASN A 25 -0.63 9.83 -20.73
N ALA A 26 -0.37 10.74 -19.79
CA ALA A 26 -0.73 12.16 -19.95
C ALA A 26 0.09 12.82 -21.07
N ALA A 27 1.41 12.58 -21.12
CA ALA A 27 2.26 13.09 -22.19
C ALA A 27 1.86 12.54 -23.58
N ASN A 28 1.44 11.28 -23.66
CA ASN A 28 0.91 10.66 -24.88
C ASN A 28 -0.43 11.29 -25.33
N LYS A 29 -1.17 11.95 -24.44
CA LYS A 29 -2.35 12.78 -24.76
C LYS A 29 -2.00 14.23 -25.10
N GLY A 30 -0.73 14.56 -25.18
CA GLY A 30 -0.22 15.86 -25.61
C GLY A 30 0.05 16.85 -24.47
N ALA A 31 -0.26 16.52 -23.22
CA ALA A 31 -0.05 17.39 -22.07
C ALA A 31 1.44 17.56 -21.72
N SER A 32 1.83 18.74 -21.24
CA SER A 32 3.07 18.92 -20.50
C SER A 32 2.89 18.35 -19.09
N VAL A 33 3.87 17.57 -18.61
CA VAL A 33 3.76 16.85 -17.32
C VAL A 33 4.93 17.16 -16.41
N THR A 34 4.65 17.37 -15.13
CA THR A 34 5.68 17.42 -14.11
C THR A 34 5.47 16.27 -13.11
N ILE A 35 6.47 15.40 -12.98
CA ILE A 35 6.52 14.39 -11.91
C ILE A 35 7.28 14.99 -10.75
N VAL A 36 6.71 14.92 -9.53
CA VAL A 36 7.37 15.38 -8.31
C VAL A 36 7.43 14.26 -7.28
N SER A 37 8.61 14.04 -6.70
CA SER A 37 8.81 13.03 -5.68
C SER A 37 9.70 13.52 -4.55
N LYS A 38 9.38 13.15 -3.30
CA LYS A 38 10.27 13.35 -2.16
C LYS A 38 11.51 12.45 -2.18
N GLY A 39 11.49 11.39 -2.98
CA GLY A 39 12.63 10.49 -3.23
C GLY A 39 13.02 10.47 -4.71
N LYS A 40 13.70 9.40 -5.11
CA LYS A 40 14.18 9.22 -6.49
C LYS A 40 13.11 8.56 -7.36
N ILE A 41 12.78 9.16 -8.50
CA ILE A 41 11.78 8.66 -9.43
C ILE A 41 12.23 7.32 -10.02
N GLY A 42 11.39 6.29 -9.88
CA GLY A 42 11.69 4.91 -10.26
C GLY A 42 12.74 4.19 -9.40
N ASN A 43 13.21 4.81 -8.29
CA ASN A 43 14.18 4.21 -7.38
C ASN A 43 13.81 4.40 -5.89
N SER A 44 12.58 4.76 -5.59
CA SER A 44 12.06 4.93 -4.23
C SER A 44 10.61 4.46 -4.14
N GLY A 45 10.05 4.44 -2.93
CA GLY A 45 8.69 4.01 -2.66
C GLY A 45 8.52 2.49 -2.58
N ASN A 46 7.28 2.04 -2.44
CA ASN A 46 6.94 0.63 -2.19
C ASN A 46 7.31 -0.31 -3.32
N LEU A 47 7.32 0.16 -4.57
CA LEU A 47 7.58 -0.72 -5.72
C LEU A 47 8.94 -1.43 -5.60
N ILE A 48 9.99 -0.74 -5.13
CA ILE A 48 11.32 -1.35 -4.96
C ILE A 48 11.38 -2.40 -3.84
N MET A 49 10.44 -2.32 -2.90
CA MET A 49 10.38 -3.19 -1.71
C MET A 49 9.36 -4.33 -1.84
N CYS A 50 8.52 -4.31 -2.87
CA CYS A 50 7.44 -5.30 -3.01
C CYS A 50 7.97 -6.71 -3.22
N GLY A 51 7.16 -7.71 -2.82
CA GLY A 51 7.51 -9.14 -2.94
C GLY A 51 7.58 -9.67 -4.38
N GLY A 52 7.14 -8.89 -5.34
CA GLY A 52 7.43 -9.09 -6.77
C GLY A 52 6.51 -10.05 -7.52
N GLY A 53 5.39 -10.49 -6.94
CA GLY A 53 4.39 -11.30 -7.66
C GLY A 53 3.30 -10.42 -8.29
N PHE A 54 2.89 -10.72 -9.53
CA PHE A 54 1.75 -10.11 -10.20
C PHE A 54 1.21 -11.01 -11.31
N GLY A 55 -0.01 -10.77 -11.76
CA GLY A 55 -0.64 -11.61 -12.79
C GLY A 55 -1.88 -10.99 -13.42
N ILE A 56 -2.32 -11.64 -14.50
CA ILE A 56 -3.58 -11.38 -15.21
C ILE A 56 -4.39 -12.67 -15.34
N ASP A 57 -5.54 -12.61 -15.96
CA ASP A 57 -6.27 -13.82 -16.33
C ASP A 57 -5.57 -14.57 -17.47
N GLY A 58 -5.72 -15.90 -17.48
CA GLY A 58 -5.06 -16.77 -18.46
C GLY A 58 -5.61 -16.63 -19.89
N GLN A 59 -6.90 -16.29 -20.03
CA GLN A 59 -7.49 -16.07 -21.36
C GLN A 59 -6.85 -14.87 -22.05
N SER A 60 -6.72 -13.76 -21.32
CA SER A 60 -6.01 -12.56 -21.82
C SER A 60 -4.53 -12.84 -22.12
N ALA A 61 -3.88 -13.66 -21.28
CA ALA A 61 -2.48 -14.01 -21.52
C ALA A 61 -2.30 -14.82 -22.82
N ILE A 62 -3.21 -15.74 -23.14
CA ILE A 62 -3.23 -16.45 -24.42
C ILE A 62 -3.48 -15.48 -25.59
N GLU A 63 -4.47 -14.59 -25.47
CA GLU A 63 -4.78 -13.57 -26.50
C GLU A 63 -3.60 -12.62 -26.78
N LEU A 64 -2.72 -12.45 -25.81
CA LEU A 64 -1.52 -11.60 -25.90
C LEU A 64 -0.24 -12.37 -26.25
N ASP A 65 -0.38 -13.66 -26.61
CA ASP A 65 0.71 -14.54 -27.03
C ASP A 65 1.80 -14.77 -25.96
N PHE A 66 1.43 -14.83 -24.68
CA PHE A 66 2.37 -15.22 -23.62
C PHE A 66 2.61 -16.73 -23.63
N ASP A 67 3.84 -17.13 -23.88
CA ASP A 67 4.27 -18.52 -23.92
C ASP A 67 3.96 -19.26 -22.60
N GLY A 68 3.30 -20.40 -22.71
CA GLY A 68 2.97 -21.24 -21.57
C GLY A 68 1.72 -20.84 -20.80
N ALA A 69 1.01 -19.79 -21.23
CA ALA A 69 -0.29 -19.41 -20.64
C ALA A 69 -1.35 -20.51 -20.89
N ASP A 70 -2.32 -20.60 -19.97
CA ASP A 70 -3.49 -21.46 -20.13
C ASP A 70 -4.75 -20.78 -19.57
N ASP A 71 -5.93 -21.29 -19.96
CA ASP A 71 -7.22 -20.70 -19.64
C ASP A 71 -7.84 -21.22 -18.33
N SER A 72 -7.06 -21.84 -17.48
CA SER A 72 -7.54 -22.37 -16.19
C SER A 72 -8.00 -21.28 -15.22
N PHE A 73 -7.55 -20.04 -15.41
CA PHE A 73 -7.97 -18.87 -14.67
C PHE A 73 -8.56 -17.81 -15.60
N THR A 74 -9.90 -17.77 -15.71
CA THR A 74 -10.63 -16.90 -16.64
C THR A 74 -10.78 -15.47 -16.11
N ARG A 75 -11.14 -14.51 -16.99
CA ARG A 75 -11.50 -13.13 -16.62
C ARG A 75 -12.60 -13.08 -15.57
N GLU A 76 -13.66 -13.86 -15.77
CA GLU A 76 -14.77 -13.94 -14.83
C GLU A 76 -14.31 -14.46 -13.46
N ARG A 77 -13.50 -15.52 -13.46
CA ARG A 77 -12.94 -16.06 -12.22
C ARG A 77 -12.04 -15.07 -11.51
N MET A 78 -11.24 -14.28 -12.23
CA MET A 78 -10.42 -13.22 -11.65
C MET A 78 -11.29 -12.15 -10.96
N PHE A 79 -12.36 -11.71 -11.63
CA PHE A 79 -13.34 -10.80 -11.05
C PHE A 79 -13.96 -11.36 -9.77
N ASP A 80 -14.47 -12.61 -9.86
CA ASP A 80 -15.10 -13.30 -8.74
C ASP A 80 -14.17 -13.43 -7.54
N CYS A 81 -12.91 -13.82 -7.77
CA CYS A 81 -11.92 -13.94 -6.71
C CYS A 81 -11.70 -12.59 -5.99
N ILE A 82 -11.51 -11.50 -6.75
CA ILE A 82 -11.27 -10.18 -6.14
C ILE A 82 -12.47 -9.75 -5.28
N VAL A 83 -13.70 -9.93 -5.79
CA VAL A 83 -14.92 -9.53 -5.06
C VAL A 83 -15.13 -10.39 -3.81
N LYS A 84 -15.03 -11.72 -3.93
CA LYS A 84 -15.23 -12.67 -2.81
C LYS A 84 -14.17 -12.50 -1.75
N GLU A 85 -12.90 -12.49 -2.15
CA GLU A 85 -11.78 -12.35 -1.23
C GLU A 85 -11.69 -10.94 -0.63
N GLY A 86 -12.26 -9.93 -1.31
CA GLY A 86 -12.52 -8.59 -0.78
C GLY A 86 -13.75 -8.49 0.13
N TYR A 87 -14.38 -9.62 0.48
CA TYR A 87 -15.57 -9.69 1.34
C TYR A 87 -16.75 -8.83 0.84
N TYR A 88 -16.87 -8.67 -0.49
CA TYR A 88 -17.90 -7.87 -1.17
C TYR A 88 -17.92 -6.38 -0.78
N ILE A 89 -16.83 -5.85 -0.20
CA ILE A 89 -16.65 -4.41 0.05
C ILE A 89 -16.11 -3.70 -1.20
N SER A 90 -15.48 -4.43 -2.10
CA SER A 90 -14.96 -3.89 -3.38
C SER A 90 -16.08 -3.20 -4.17
N ASP A 91 -15.78 -2.09 -4.79
CA ASP A 91 -16.66 -1.48 -5.79
C ASP A 91 -16.49 -2.26 -7.11
N GLN A 92 -17.53 -2.99 -7.50
CA GLN A 92 -17.44 -3.98 -8.58
C GLN A 92 -17.18 -3.36 -9.96
N ASN A 93 -17.51 -2.08 -10.17
CA ASN A 93 -17.10 -1.35 -11.37
C ASN A 93 -15.57 -1.19 -11.42
N MET A 94 -14.95 -0.85 -10.28
CA MET A 94 -13.49 -0.73 -10.17
C MET A 94 -12.79 -2.08 -10.38
N VAL A 95 -13.37 -3.16 -9.83
CA VAL A 95 -12.87 -4.52 -10.06
C VAL A 95 -12.97 -4.91 -11.52
N ASN A 96 -14.11 -4.60 -12.17
CA ASN A 96 -14.29 -4.88 -13.59
C ASN A 96 -13.24 -4.15 -14.43
N GLN A 97 -13.00 -2.88 -14.14
CA GLN A 97 -12.00 -2.08 -14.82
C GLN A 97 -10.58 -2.64 -14.61
N TYR A 98 -10.25 -3.06 -13.38
CA TYR A 98 -8.97 -3.72 -13.09
C TYR A 98 -8.77 -4.96 -13.98
N VAL A 99 -9.79 -5.82 -14.10
CA VAL A 99 -9.72 -7.04 -14.95
C VAL A 99 -9.59 -6.69 -16.42
N GLU A 100 -10.33 -5.70 -16.91
CA GLU A 100 -10.33 -5.30 -18.33
C GLU A 100 -9.05 -4.57 -18.76
N ASP A 101 -8.51 -3.70 -17.91
CA ASP A 101 -7.34 -2.88 -18.24
C ASP A 101 -6.01 -3.61 -18.00
N SER A 102 -5.97 -4.59 -17.07
CA SER A 102 -4.75 -5.28 -16.63
C SER A 102 -3.96 -5.97 -17.75
N PRO A 103 -4.57 -6.66 -18.73
CA PRO A 103 -3.79 -7.37 -19.75
C PRO A 103 -2.88 -6.45 -20.55
N LYS A 104 -3.41 -5.33 -20.99
CA LYS A 104 -2.66 -4.37 -21.82
C LYS A 104 -1.50 -3.73 -21.07
N VAL A 105 -1.72 -3.29 -19.83
CA VAL A 105 -0.68 -2.62 -19.06
C VAL A 105 0.39 -3.59 -18.58
N VAL A 106 0.01 -4.85 -18.28
CA VAL A 106 0.96 -5.90 -17.91
C VAL A 106 1.81 -6.31 -19.12
N LYS A 107 1.23 -6.44 -20.32
CA LYS A 107 2.03 -6.70 -21.53
C LYS A 107 3.09 -5.63 -21.72
N GLN A 108 2.71 -4.36 -21.68
CA GLN A 108 3.65 -3.24 -21.80
C GLN A 108 4.74 -3.28 -20.72
N PHE A 109 4.36 -3.63 -19.48
CA PHE A 109 5.30 -3.72 -18.38
C PHE A 109 6.33 -4.85 -18.55
N VAL A 110 5.89 -6.02 -19.04
CA VAL A 110 6.78 -7.15 -19.36
C VAL A 110 7.72 -6.78 -20.52
N GLU A 111 7.23 -6.12 -21.57
CA GLU A 111 8.05 -5.62 -22.68
C GLU A 111 9.12 -4.63 -22.19
N TRP A 112 8.78 -3.73 -21.27
CA TRP A 112 9.78 -2.83 -20.66
C TRP A 112 10.81 -3.58 -19.83
N ALA A 113 10.39 -4.64 -19.11
CA ALA A 113 11.32 -5.46 -18.33
C ALA A 113 12.32 -6.17 -19.24
N GLU A 114 11.87 -6.77 -20.33
CA GLU A 114 12.74 -7.42 -21.32
C GLU A 114 13.73 -6.44 -21.93
N ALA A 115 13.25 -5.28 -22.37
CA ALA A 115 14.08 -4.23 -22.95
C ALA A 115 15.11 -3.67 -21.95
N ALA A 116 14.74 -3.61 -20.66
CA ALA A 116 15.61 -3.22 -19.55
C ALA A 116 16.54 -4.36 -19.06
N ASN A 117 16.51 -5.53 -19.72
CA ASN A 117 17.25 -6.73 -19.32
C ASN A 117 16.94 -7.16 -17.86
N GLN A 118 15.67 -7.08 -17.49
CA GLN A 118 15.16 -7.57 -16.21
C GLN A 118 14.46 -8.92 -16.41
N LYS A 119 14.72 -9.88 -15.52
CA LYS A 119 14.10 -11.21 -15.61
C LYS A 119 12.81 -11.25 -14.82
N PHE A 120 11.68 -11.50 -15.51
CA PHE A 120 10.39 -11.81 -14.93
C PHE A 120 10.11 -13.30 -15.17
N LEU A 121 10.02 -14.10 -14.10
CA LEU A 121 9.77 -15.54 -14.20
C LEU A 121 8.28 -15.78 -14.35
N PHE A 122 7.89 -16.42 -15.46
CA PHE A 122 6.51 -16.73 -15.76
C PHE A 122 6.04 -18.02 -15.06
N PHE A 123 4.83 -17.99 -14.53
CA PHE A 123 4.13 -19.12 -13.93
C PHE A 123 2.70 -19.22 -14.46
N LYS A 124 2.27 -20.45 -14.70
CA LYS A 124 0.88 -20.72 -15.12
C LYS A 124 -0.13 -20.34 -14.01
N PRO A 125 -1.36 -19.92 -14.36
CA PRO A 125 -1.86 -19.74 -15.74
C PRO A 125 -1.33 -18.48 -16.42
N ALA A 126 -1.06 -17.39 -15.69
CA ALA A 126 -0.56 -16.11 -16.22
C ALA A 126 -0.05 -15.19 -15.10
N SER A 127 0.97 -15.64 -14.40
CA SER A 127 1.59 -14.87 -13.32
C SER A 127 3.09 -14.71 -13.53
N TRP A 128 3.65 -13.64 -13.00
CA TRP A 128 5.08 -13.36 -13.02
C TRP A 128 5.61 -13.14 -11.62
N ILE A 129 6.83 -13.57 -11.40
CA ILE A 129 7.55 -13.32 -10.17
C ILE A 129 8.92 -12.72 -10.50
N THR A 130 9.25 -11.66 -9.79
CA THR A 130 10.54 -10.98 -9.89
C THR A 130 10.85 -10.25 -8.59
N SER A 131 11.82 -9.36 -8.59
CA SER A 131 12.08 -8.45 -7.47
C SER A 131 11.40 -7.10 -7.67
N GLY A 132 11.03 -6.43 -6.60
CA GLY A 132 10.53 -5.05 -6.67
C GLY A 132 11.51 -4.11 -7.37
N LEU A 133 12.82 -4.30 -7.14
CA LEU A 133 13.85 -3.53 -7.86
C LEU A 133 13.82 -3.75 -9.37
N SER A 134 13.64 -4.99 -9.83
CA SER A 134 13.51 -5.28 -11.28
C SER A 134 12.25 -4.66 -11.87
N MET A 135 11.15 -4.64 -11.10
CA MET A 135 9.92 -3.93 -11.48
C MET A 135 10.16 -2.42 -11.61
N ALA A 136 10.81 -1.81 -10.63
CA ALA A 136 11.12 -0.39 -10.63
C ALA A 136 12.01 0.00 -11.83
N ARG A 137 13.00 -0.84 -12.17
CA ARG A 137 13.85 -0.64 -13.36
C ARG A 137 13.07 -0.74 -14.67
N ALA A 138 12.11 -1.67 -14.76
CA ALA A 138 11.24 -1.79 -15.94
C ALA A 138 10.38 -0.54 -16.12
N VAL A 139 9.74 -0.05 -15.05
CA VAL A 139 8.93 1.17 -15.09
C VAL A 139 9.78 2.40 -15.44
N ARG A 140 10.96 2.50 -14.84
CA ARG A 140 11.91 3.58 -15.16
C ARG A 140 12.36 3.54 -16.61
N TYR A 141 12.66 2.36 -17.14
CA TYR A 141 12.96 2.18 -18.55
C TYR A 141 11.82 2.70 -19.44
N GLY A 142 10.57 2.35 -19.12
CA GLY A 142 9.39 2.84 -19.81
C GLY A 142 9.27 4.37 -19.81
N LEU A 143 9.60 5.02 -18.68
CA LEU A 143 9.65 6.48 -18.59
C LEU A 143 10.72 7.08 -19.50
N GLU A 144 11.97 6.62 -19.36
CA GLU A 144 13.14 7.16 -20.07
C GLU A 144 13.09 6.93 -21.60
N HIS A 145 12.31 5.92 -22.04
CA HIS A 145 12.14 5.57 -23.47
C HIS A 145 10.73 5.88 -24.00
N SER A 146 9.94 6.68 -23.25
CA SER A 146 8.64 7.13 -23.72
C SER A 146 8.79 8.06 -24.94
N GLU A 147 7.95 7.88 -25.95
CA GLU A 147 7.95 8.70 -27.17
C GLU A 147 7.81 10.20 -26.90
N ASN A 148 7.13 10.56 -25.82
CA ASN A 148 6.88 11.94 -25.42
C ASN A 148 7.63 12.33 -24.14
N TYR A 149 8.81 11.74 -23.90
CA TYR A 149 9.63 12.02 -22.71
C TYR A 149 10.05 13.51 -22.63
N ASP A 150 10.21 14.17 -23.74
CA ASP A 150 10.52 15.61 -23.84
C ASP A 150 9.43 16.52 -23.22
N LYS A 151 8.20 16.01 -23.07
CA LYS A 151 7.10 16.70 -22.39
C LYS A 151 7.05 16.45 -20.89
N ILE A 152 7.92 15.57 -20.37
CA ILE A 152 7.92 15.16 -18.95
C ILE A 152 9.11 15.81 -18.23
N THR A 153 8.81 16.59 -17.20
CA THR A 153 9.81 17.15 -16.29
C THR A 153 9.81 16.34 -14.99
N CYS A 154 10.97 15.85 -14.58
CA CYS A 154 11.17 15.09 -13.34
C CYS A 154 11.81 15.98 -12.28
N LEU A 155 11.15 16.10 -11.12
CA LEU A 155 11.63 16.83 -9.95
C LEU A 155 11.76 15.86 -8.78
N GLU A 156 12.98 15.65 -8.34
CA GLU A 156 13.33 14.77 -7.22
C GLU A 156 13.68 15.56 -5.98
N ASP A 157 13.62 14.91 -4.83
CA ASP A 157 13.91 15.50 -3.53
C ASP A 157 13.01 16.72 -3.18
N ILE A 158 11.77 16.71 -3.72
CA ILE A 158 10.74 17.70 -3.42
C ILE A 158 9.62 17.03 -2.64
N MET A 159 9.46 17.41 -1.39
CA MET A 159 8.34 16.98 -0.55
C MET A 159 7.14 17.88 -0.80
N ILE A 160 6.12 17.38 -1.50
CA ILE A 160 4.84 18.09 -1.59
C ILE A 160 4.17 18.03 -0.22
N VAL A 161 3.75 19.18 0.29
CA VAL A 161 3.20 19.32 1.64
C VAL A 161 1.71 19.62 1.64
N ASP A 162 1.20 20.30 0.58
CA ASP A 162 -0.23 20.50 0.41
C ASP A 162 -0.65 20.76 -1.04
N LEU A 163 -1.97 20.67 -1.31
CA LEU A 163 -2.57 21.00 -2.59
C LEU A 163 -3.02 22.47 -2.60
N LEU A 164 -2.98 23.08 -3.78
CA LEU A 164 -3.48 24.43 -4.00
C LEU A 164 -4.79 24.36 -4.79
N LYS A 165 -5.73 25.22 -4.42
CA LYS A 165 -7.05 25.32 -5.04
C LYS A 165 -7.34 26.74 -5.50
N ASN A 166 -8.09 26.82 -6.57
CA ASN A 166 -8.75 28.03 -6.96
C ASN A 166 -10.25 27.73 -7.00
N GLU A 167 -11.02 28.33 -6.11
CA GLU A 167 -12.40 27.96 -5.81
C GLU A 167 -12.50 26.45 -5.42
N ASP A 168 -13.30 25.67 -6.13
CA ASP A 168 -13.50 24.24 -5.90
C ASP A 168 -12.58 23.33 -6.74
N THR A 169 -11.67 23.92 -7.53
CA THR A 169 -10.77 23.17 -8.43
C THR A 169 -9.37 23.11 -7.83
N VAL A 170 -8.77 21.92 -7.74
CA VAL A 170 -7.34 21.77 -7.46
C VAL A 170 -6.56 22.20 -8.71
N ASN A 171 -5.70 23.21 -8.54
CA ASN A 171 -4.93 23.82 -9.62
C ASN A 171 -3.43 23.87 -9.33
N GLY A 172 -2.93 23.04 -8.40
CA GLY A 172 -1.51 22.96 -8.12
C GLY A 172 -1.19 22.36 -6.77
N ALA A 173 0.07 22.52 -6.38
CA ALA A 173 0.60 22.06 -5.11
C ALA A 173 1.74 22.96 -4.62
N ILE A 174 1.95 22.95 -3.30
CA ILE A 174 3.11 23.53 -2.64
C ILE A 174 4.01 22.42 -2.13
N GLY A 175 5.31 22.55 -2.36
CA GLY A 175 6.33 21.62 -1.89
C GLY A 175 7.53 22.32 -1.29
N ILE A 176 8.39 21.54 -0.67
CA ILE A 176 9.65 21.96 -0.07
C ILE A 176 10.77 21.19 -0.77
N ASP A 177 11.75 21.89 -1.31
CA ASP A 177 13.00 21.30 -1.77
C ASP A 177 13.79 20.84 -0.53
N ILE A 178 13.96 19.54 -0.38
CA ILE A 178 14.60 18.92 0.79
C ILE A 178 16.05 19.38 0.92
N ASN A 179 16.73 19.63 -0.20
CA ASN A 179 18.15 19.98 -0.23
C ASN A 179 18.39 21.43 0.18
N THR A 180 17.48 22.34 -0.18
CA THR A 180 17.65 23.78 0.04
C THR A 180 16.74 24.35 1.12
N GLY A 181 15.59 23.71 1.36
CA GLY A 181 14.51 24.21 2.23
C GLY A 181 13.69 25.33 1.60
N GLU A 182 13.83 25.54 0.29
CA GLU A 182 13.05 26.54 -0.45
C GLU A 182 11.67 25.98 -0.83
N TYR A 183 10.66 26.86 -0.84
CA TYR A 183 9.33 26.49 -1.32
C TYR A 183 9.28 26.43 -2.85
N ILE A 184 8.65 25.38 -3.35
CA ILE A 184 8.35 25.16 -4.77
C ILE A 184 6.83 25.16 -4.94
N LEU A 185 6.33 26.06 -5.76
CA LEU A 185 4.92 26.13 -6.14
C LEU A 185 4.74 25.54 -7.54
N ILE A 186 3.82 24.63 -7.69
CA ILE A 186 3.54 24.02 -8.99
C ILE A 186 2.10 24.34 -9.36
N ASN A 187 1.96 25.17 -10.39
CA ASN A 187 0.67 25.52 -10.95
C ASN A 187 0.32 24.55 -12.09
N ALA A 188 -0.76 23.82 -11.96
CA ALA A 188 -1.17 22.77 -12.87
C ALA A 188 -2.66 22.88 -13.20
N LYS A 189 -3.07 22.42 -14.37
CA LYS A 189 -4.51 22.34 -14.73
C LYS A 189 -5.18 21.16 -14.06
N SER A 190 -4.42 20.08 -13.77
CA SER A 190 -4.88 18.91 -13.02
C SER A 190 -3.75 18.27 -12.24
N VAL A 191 -4.11 17.57 -11.16
CA VAL A 191 -3.17 16.90 -10.23
C VAL A 191 -3.55 15.42 -10.08
N VAL A 192 -2.56 14.54 -10.18
CA VAL A 192 -2.69 13.10 -9.89
C VAL A 192 -1.88 12.78 -8.64
N ILE A 193 -2.54 12.37 -7.56
CA ILE A 193 -1.88 11.87 -6.35
C ILE A 193 -1.55 10.39 -6.54
N ALA A 194 -0.26 10.02 -6.41
CA ALA A 194 0.24 8.66 -6.54
C ALA A 194 1.34 8.36 -5.51
N THR A 195 1.10 8.78 -4.26
CA THR A 195 2.07 8.79 -3.17
C THR A 195 2.16 7.48 -2.38
N GLY A 196 1.36 6.48 -2.75
CA GLY A 196 1.24 5.24 -2.00
C GLY A 196 0.39 5.37 -0.73
N GLY A 197 0.35 4.31 0.08
CA GLY A 197 -0.42 4.26 1.31
C GLY A 197 0.23 4.97 2.51
N TYR A 198 0.02 4.41 3.71
CA TYR A 198 0.59 4.92 4.96
C TYR A 198 0.99 3.78 5.89
N GLN A 199 2.00 4.01 6.72
CA GLN A 199 2.52 3.04 7.67
C GLN A 199 2.45 3.59 9.08
N MET A 200 1.37 3.23 9.78
CA MET A 200 1.09 3.68 11.13
C MET A 200 1.61 2.76 12.24
N PHE A 201 2.40 1.74 11.88
CA PHE A 201 2.91 0.75 12.81
C PHE A 201 4.42 0.75 12.87
N SER A 202 4.97 0.38 14.02
CA SER A 202 6.42 0.27 14.23
C SER A 202 7.05 -0.87 13.43
N PHE A 203 6.27 -1.93 13.16
CA PHE A 203 6.68 -3.07 12.36
C PHE A 203 5.91 -3.13 11.04
N ASN A 204 6.62 -2.92 9.96
CA ASN A 204 6.09 -2.95 8.59
C ASN A 204 7.13 -3.58 7.66
N ASN A 205 6.67 -4.06 6.52
CA ASN A 205 7.50 -4.66 5.47
C ASN A 205 7.60 -3.78 4.22
N THR A 206 7.27 -2.51 4.35
CA THR A 206 7.38 -1.51 3.31
C THR A 206 8.31 -0.37 3.76
N VAL A 207 8.49 0.64 2.91
CA VAL A 207 9.35 1.77 3.27
C VAL A 207 8.76 2.63 4.38
N THR A 208 9.57 3.02 5.34
CA THR A 208 9.15 3.78 6.53
C THR A 208 8.80 5.24 6.25
N ASP A 209 9.02 5.74 5.03
CA ASP A 209 8.68 7.10 4.62
C ASP A 209 7.29 7.24 3.99
N MET A 210 6.48 6.17 4.05
CA MET A 210 5.07 6.20 3.66
C MET A 210 4.22 6.78 4.80
N THR A 211 4.13 8.09 4.84
CA THR A 211 3.54 8.86 5.94
C THR A 211 2.12 9.34 5.67
N GLY A 212 1.46 8.80 4.62
CA GLY A 212 0.08 9.17 4.27
C GLY A 212 -0.06 10.55 3.66
N ASP A 213 1.03 11.10 3.09
CA ASP A 213 1.08 12.50 2.62
C ASP A 213 -0.06 12.82 1.65
N GLY A 214 -0.28 11.98 0.62
CA GLY A 214 -1.34 12.21 -0.37
C GLY A 214 -2.75 12.07 0.19
N ILE A 215 -2.96 11.11 1.10
CA ILE A 215 -4.25 10.91 1.78
C ILE A 215 -4.60 12.14 2.62
N ALA A 216 -3.64 12.62 3.40
CA ALA A 216 -3.83 13.80 4.26
C ALA A 216 -4.06 15.08 3.43
N MET A 217 -3.26 15.29 2.36
CA MET A 217 -3.46 16.41 1.43
C MET A 217 -4.85 16.38 0.78
N ALA A 218 -5.32 15.20 0.36
CA ALA A 218 -6.65 15.03 -0.23
C ALA A 218 -7.76 15.36 0.79
N LEU A 219 -7.63 14.90 2.04
CA LEU A 219 -8.55 15.24 3.12
C LEU A 219 -8.59 16.75 3.37
N ARG A 220 -7.44 17.43 3.48
CA ARG A 220 -7.36 18.89 3.66
C ARG A 220 -7.92 19.65 2.46
N ALA A 221 -7.79 19.11 1.24
CA ALA A 221 -8.41 19.68 0.04
C ALA A 221 -9.93 19.49 0.00
N GLY A 222 -10.53 18.67 0.89
CA GLY A 222 -11.97 18.40 0.95
C GLY A 222 -12.40 17.12 0.24
N ALA A 223 -11.47 16.30 -0.24
CA ALA A 223 -11.79 14.97 -0.76
C ALA A 223 -12.18 14.02 0.37
N SER A 224 -12.82 12.91 0.03
CA SER A 224 -13.14 11.83 0.97
C SER A 224 -12.18 10.66 0.81
N VAL A 225 -11.99 9.93 1.92
CA VAL A 225 -11.27 8.66 1.94
C VAL A 225 -12.18 7.57 2.48
N SER A 226 -11.97 6.32 2.07
CA SER A 226 -12.78 5.20 2.55
C SER A 226 -11.94 3.95 2.82
N ASP A 227 -12.57 2.98 3.52
CA ASP A 227 -11.96 1.66 3.81
C ASP A 227 -10.67 1.75 4.66
N MET A 228 -10.49 2.83 5.41
CA MET A 228 -9.27 3.12 6.18
C MET A 228 -8.99 2.10 7.30
N GLU A 229 -10.01 1.35 7.74
CA GLU A 229 -9.84 0.28 8.73
C GLU A 229 -9.17 -0.99 8.20
N PHE A 230 -9.05 -1.15 6.88
CA PHE A 230 -8.50 -2.34 6.26
C PHE A 230 -7.01 -2.17 5.92
N ILE A 231 -6.16 -2.66 6.81
CA ILE A 231 -4.71 -2.67 6.63
C ILE A 231 -4.23 -4.12 6.64
N LEU A 232 -3.69 -4.58 5.51
CA LEU A 232 -3.18 -5.93 5.34
C LEU A 232 -1.82 -6.04 6.00
N SER A 233 -1.66 -7.08 6.80
CA SER A 233 -0.37 -7.50 7.31
C SER A 233 0.06 -8.79 6.65
N PHE A 234 1.38 -9.01 6.60
CA PHE A 234 1.98 -10.14 5.92
C PHE A 234 3.01 -10.80 6.84
N PRO A 235 3.12 -12.12 6.82
CA PRO A 235 4.22 -12.80 7.47
C PRO A 235 5.56 -12.30 6.94
N THR A 236 6.46 -11.95 7.84
CA THR A 236 7.70 -11.27 7.49
C THR A 236 8.85 -11.68 8.40
N ALA A 237 10.08 -11.46 7.94
CA ALA A 237 11.28 -11.76 8.71
C ALA A 237 11.33 -10.94 10.00
N VAL A 238 11.66 -11.60 11.10
CA VAL A 238 12.14 -10.97 12.34
C VAL A 238 13.56 -11.41 12.66
N VAL A 239 13.98 -12.55 12.12
CA VAL A 239 15.35 -13.03 12.14
C VAL A 239 15.77 -13.49 10.73
N PRO A 240 17.04 -13.31 10.33
CA PRO A 240 18.07 -12.53 11.03
C PRO A 240 17.72 -11.02 11.05
N LYS A 241 18.27 -10.29 12.01
CA LYS A 241 17.88 -8.91 12.30
C LYS A 241 17.99 -7.95 11.09
N GLN A 242 18.98 -8.14 10.22
CA GLN A 242 19.18 -7.34 9.01
C GLN A 242 18.11 -7.56 7.94
N MET A 243 17.32 -8.64 8.04
CA MET A 243 16.19 -8.92 7.17
C MET A 243 14.84 -8.54 7.79
N LYS A 244 14.86 -7.93 8.99
CA LYS A 244 13.61 -7.54 9.67
C LYS A 244 12.74 -6.68 8.74
N GLY A 245 11.47 -7.09 8.58
CA GLY A 245 10.51 -6.45 7.68
C GLY A 245 10.50 -7.01 6.26
N SER A 246 11.46 -7.85 5.88
CA SER A 246 11.44 -8.50 4.56
C SER A 246 10.38 -9.58 4.50
N ILE A 247 9.66 -9.64 3.37
CA ILE A 247 8.76 -10.76 3.09
C ILE A 247 9.63 -11.98 2.78
N TYR A 248 9.38 -13.07 3.50
CA TYR A 248 9.97 -14.37 3.17
C TYR A 248 9.19 -15.04 2.03
N PRO A 249 9.57 -14.85 0.78
CA PRO A 249 8.83 -15.44 -0.33
C PRO A 249 8.77 -16.95 -0.26
N PHE A 250 9.82 -17.57 0.25
CA PHE A 250 9.92 -19.03 0.37
C PHE A 250 9.01 -19.62 1.46
N ILE A 251 8.52 -18.82 2.42
CA ILE A 251 7.59 -19.31 3.45
C ILE A 251 6.17 -19.41 2.90
N PHE A 252 5.80 -18.56 1.94
CA PHE A 252 4.41 -18.35 1.55
C PHE A 252 4.11 -18.55 0.07
N GLU A 253 5.12 -18.68 -0.82
CA GLU A 253 4.87 -18.63 -2.25
C GLU A 253 5.15 -19.93 -3.00
N PHE A 254 4.30 -20.12 -3.93
CA PHE A 254 4.14 -20.91 -5.14
C PHE A 254 5.03 -22.14 -5.36
N ASN A 255 6.34 -22.07 -5.13
CA ASN A 255 7.27 -23.15 -5.44
C ASN A 255 7.65 -24.01 -4.23
N MET A 256 7.09 -23.70 -3.07
CA MET A 256 7.41 -24.35 -1.81
C MET A 256 6.24 -25.17 -1.26
N ARG A 257 5.34 -25.60 -2.12
CA ARG A 257 4.21 -26.46 -1.75
C ARG A 257 4.66 -27.78 -1.09
N ASP A 258 5.90 -28.18 -1.36
CA ASP A 258 6.48 -29.39 -0.78
C ASP A 258 7.09 -29.15 0.62
N LEU A 259 7.44 -27.91 0.95
CA LEU A 259 8.01 -27.57 2.25
C LEU A 259 6.91 -27.52 3.32
N LYS A 260 6.98 -28.43 4.26
CA LYS A 260 6.04 -28.50 5.39
C LYS A 260 6.58 -27.71 6.56
N TYR A 261 5.70 -27.07 7.30
CA TYR A 261 6.01 -26.44 8.56
C TYR A 261 4.85 -26.58 9.54
N ASP A 262 5.17 -26.67 10.81
CA ASP A 262 4.24 -26.52 11.90
C ASP A 262 4.47 -25.15 12.54
N ILE A 263 3.41 -24.52 13.05
CA ILE A 263 3.53 -23.23 13.74
C ILE A 263 3.54 -23.49 15.23
N ARG A 264 4.56 -22.96 15.92
CA ARG A 264 4.75 -23.12 17.38
C ARG A 264 4.82 -21.75 18.07
N ASP A 265 4.36 -21.74 19.32
CA ASP A 265 4.46 -20.58 20.21
C ASP A 265 5.86 -20.43 20.84
N LYS A 266 6.03 -19.46 21.74
CA LYS A 266 7.30 -19.24 22.45
C LYS A 266 7.75 -20.40 23.33
N ASN A 267 6.84 -21.29 23.74
CA ASN A 267 7.16 -22.49 24.53
C ASN A 267 7.44 -23.69 23.65
N LEU A 268 7.39 -23.53 22.33
CA LEU A 268 7.47 -24.54 21.29
C LEU A 268 6.27 -25.50 21.28
N ASP A 269 5.18 -25.13 21.91
CA ASP A 269 3.92 -25.86 21.80
C ASP A 269 3.27 -25.55 20.45
N LEU A 270 2.55 -26.53 19.89
CA LEU A 270 1.83 -26.34 18.63
C LEU A 270 0.72 -25.29 18.81
N VAL A 271 0.69 -24.29 17.94
CA VAL A 271 -0.45 -23.39 17.85
C VAL A 271 -1.62 -24.18 17.27
N ASP A 272 -2.77 -24.14 17.95
CA ASP A 272 -3.97 -24.88 17.57
C ASP A 272 -4.62 -24.30 16.30
N ILE A 273 -4.02 -24.61 15.15
CA ILE A 273 -4.55 -24.28 13.83
C ILE A 273 -5.05 -25.57 13.19
N PRO A 274 -6.33 -25.67 12.80
CA PRO A 274 -6.85 -26.87 12.14
C PRO A 274 -6.03 -27.26 10.90
N GLU A 275 -5.78 -28.55 10.73
CA GLU A 275 -4.87 -29.06 9.68
C GLU A 275 -5.33 -28.71 8.26
N ASP A 276 -6.64 -28.68 8.04
CA ASP A 276 -7.26 -28.27 6.78
C ASP A 276 -7.00 -26.79 6.48
N ILE A 277 -7.03 -25.91 7.49
CA ILE A 277 -6.68 -24.49 7.37
C ILE A 277 -5.21 -24.33 7.00
N ILE A 278 -4.30 -25.06 7.68
CA ILE A 278 -2.87 -25.05 7.34
C ILE A 278 -2.67 -25.51 5.88
N LYS A 279 -3.34 -26.59 5.46
CA LYS A 279 -3.24 -27.10 4.08
C LYS A 279 -3.73 -26.10 3.05
N MET A 280 -4.86 -25.44 3.32
CA MET A 280 -5.41 -24.42 2.41
C MET A 280 -4.56 -23.15 2.36
N SER A 281 -3.93 -22.77 3.47
CA SER A 281 -3.09 -21.57 3.52
C SER A 281 -1.76 -21.74 2.80
N ARG A 282 -1.24 -22.99 2.70
CA ARG A 282 0.04 -23.25 2.04
C ARG A 282 0.01 -22.86 0.57
N GLY A 283 0.86 -21.91 0.19
CA GLY A 283 0.98 -21.43 -1.17
C GLY A 283 -0.24 -20.66 -1.69
N SER A 284 -1.15 -20.25 -0.81
CA SER A 284 -2.30 -19.41 -1.16
C SER A 284 -2.20 -18.02 -0.53
N LYS A 285 -2.91 -17.06 -1.11
CA LYS A 285 -3.02 -15.70 -0.54
C LYS A 285 -3.81 -15.68 0.78
N LEU A 286 -4.55 -16.75 1.10
CA LEU A 286 -5.20 -16.97 2.38
C LEU A 286 -4.20 -17.02 3.57
N SER A 287 -2.94 -17.43 3.32
CA SER A 287 -1.89 -17.47 4.34
C SER A 287 -1.73 -16.16 5.12
N LYS A 288 -1.99 -15.03 4.47
CA LYS A 288 -1.93 -13.70 5.10
C LYS A 288 -2.96 -13.56 6.22
N LEU A 289 -4.21 -13.88 5.94
CA LEU A 289 -5.29 -13.77 6.93
C LEU A 289 -5.17 -14.82 8.04
N VAL A 290 -4.76 -16.04 7.68
CA VAL A 290 -4.46 -17.09 8.67
C VAL A 290 -3.36 -16.61 9.62
N ALA A 291 -2.28 -16.05 9.07
CA ALA A 291 -1.21 -15.49 9.88
C ALA A 291 -1.73 -14.36 10.79
N MET A 292 -2.42 -13.36 10.24
CA MET A 292 -2.97 -12.25 11.04
C MET A 292 -3.88 -12.75 12.17
N TYR A 293 -4.72 -13.71 11.89
CA TYR A 293 -5.69 -14.24 12.85
C TYR A 293 -5.02 -14.97 14.01
N TYR A 294 -4.20 -15.97 13.71
CA TYR A 294 -3.58 -16.82 14.74
C TYR A 294 -2.40 -16.14 15.45
N TYR A 295 -1.62 -15.30 14.76
CA TYR A 295 -0.61 -14.47 15.41
C TYR A 295 -1.25 -13.44 16.36
N GLY A 296 -2.38 -12.88 15.96
CA GLY A 296 -3.13 -11.97 16.83
C GLY A 296 -3.58 -12.64 18.12
N ILE A 297 -4.10 -13.89 18.05
CA ILE A 297 -4.47 -14.69 19.23
C ILE A 297 -3.25 -14.94 20.11
N ALA A 298 -2.16 -15.47 19.54
CA ALA A 298 -0.95 -15.77 20.28
C ALA A 298 -0.36 -14.54 20.99
N LYS A 299 -0.40 -13.38 20.32
CA LYS A 299 0.05 -12.12 20.92
C LYS A 299 -0.82 -11.66 22.08
N GLU A 300 -2.15 -11.74 21.96
CA GLU A 300 -3.08 -11.43 23.07
C GLU A 300 -2.85 -12.33 24.29
N GLU A 301 -2.50 -13.60 24.05
CA GLU A 301 -2.19 -14.58 25.10
C GLU A 301 -0.74 -14.49 25.62
N GLY A 302 0.06 -13.57 25.08
CA GLY A 302 1.47 -13.40 25.42
C GLY A 302 2.33 -14.62 25.07
N LEU A 303 1.98 -15.33 23.99
CA LEU A 303 2.65 -16.55 23.49
C LEU A 303 3.61 -16.28 22.32
N ASP A 304 3.78 -15.02 21.94
CA ASP A 304 4.73 -14.61 20.92
C ASP A 304 6.19 -14.79 21.37
N GLY A 305 7.07 -15.04 20.41
CA GLY A 305 8.49 -15.22 20.62
C GLY A 305 9.23 -13.90 20.94
N PRO A 306 10.52 -13.97 21.20
CA PRO A 306 11.33 -12.83 21.66
C PRO A 306 11.41 -11.65 20.66
N ASN A 307 11.14 -11.89 19.38
CA ASN A 307 11.07 -10.85 18.35
C ASN A 307 9.63 -10.53 17.92
N GLY A 308 8.62 -10.99 18.67
CA GLY A 308 7.20 -10.76 18.43
C GLY A 308 6.60 -11.62 17.33
N GLY A 309 7.24 -12.76 16.99
CA GLY A 309 6.80 -13.73 16.00
C GLY A 309 6.33 -15.06 16.59
N LEU A 310 5.97 -15.98 15.71
CA LEU A 310 5.79 -17.41 16.02
C LEU A 310 6.86 -18.22 15.30
N PHE A 311 7.15 -19.42 15.81
CA PHE A 311 8.18 -20.28 15.24
C PHE A 311 7.59 -21.18 14.16
N TYR A 312 8.16 -21.13 12.97
CA TYR A 312 7.89 -22.08 11.90
C TYR A 312 8.89 -23.24 12.04
N ASP A 313 8.37 -24.42 12.34
CA ASP A 313 9.12 -25.66 12.53
C ASP A 313 9.20 -26.44 11.22
N TYR A 314 10.37 -26.46 10.61
CA TYR A 314 10.68 -27.16 9.35
C TYR A 314 11.33 -28.52 9.57
N SER A 315 11.48 -28.98 10.80
CA SER A 315 12.23 -30.20 11.16
C SER A 315 11.67 -31.47 10.51
N ASN A 316 10.39 -31.47 10.12
CA ASN A 316 9.72 -32.60 9.47
C ASN A 316 10.01 -32.72 7.96
N ASN A 317 10.92 -31.92 7.39
CA ASN A 317 11.30 -32.01 5.99
C ASN A 317 12.57 -32.78 5.77
N SER A 318 12.65 -33.54 4.67
CA SER A 318 13.93 -34.12 4.26
C SER A 318 14.89 -33.00 3.77
N LYS A 319 16.19 -33.28 3.91
CA LYS A 319 17.20 -32.35 3.38
C LYS A 319 17.01 -32.05 1.90
N GLU A 320 16.58 -33.01 1.09
CA GLU A 320 16.33 -32.84 -0.34
C GLU A 320 15.22 -31.81 -0.60
N VAL A 321 14.15 -31.82 0.20
CA VAL A 321 13.05 -30.82 0.10
C VAL A 321 13.56 -29.44 0.46
N ILE A 322 14.36 -29.32 1.51
CA ILE A 322 14.95 -28.04 1.94
C ILE A 322 15.91 -27.53 0.85
N ASP A 323 16.82 -28.38 0.35
CA ASP A 323 17.78 -28.03 -0.72
C ASP A 323 17.07 -27.52 -1.97
N LYS A 324 16.01 -28.23 -2.41
CA LYS A 324 15.19 -27.82 -3.56
C LYS A 324 14.53 -26.47 -3.34
N SER A 325 14.06 -26.25 -2.13
CA SER A 325 13.39 -25.00 -1.75
C SER A 325 14.36 -23.81 -1.82
N PHE A 326 15.55 -23.95 -1.27
CA PHE A 326 16.59 -22.93 -1.37
C PHE A 326 17.10 -22.73 -2.80
N ALA A 327 17.24 -23.80 -3.59
CA ALA A 327 17.63 -23.68 -5.00
C ALA A 327 16.61 -22.82 -5.80
N THR A 328 15.31 -23.05 -5.57
CA THR A 328 14.25 -22.24 -6.18
C THR A 328 14.32 -20.77 -5.74
N LEU A 329 14.58 -20.54 -4.45
CA LEU A 329 14.74 -19.21 -3.90
C LEU A 329 15.93 -18.48 -4.52
N TYR A 330 17.09 -19.15 -4.62
CA TYR A 330 18.28 -18.58 -5.25
C TYR A 330 18.07 -18.29 -6.74
N GLU A 331 17.37 -19.13 -7.47
CA GLU A 331 17.01 -18.85 -8.87
C GLU A 331 16.16 -17.57 -8.98
N ARG A 332 15.18 -17.41 -8.11
CA ARG A 332 14.36 -16.20 -8.04
C ARG A 332 15.19 -14.97 -7.73
N PHE A 333 16.12 -15.07 -6.79
CA PHE A 333 16.98 -13.97 -6.37
C PHE A 333 18.28 -13.82 -7.20
N ASP A 334 18.49 -14.61 -8.22
CA ASP A 334 19.68 -14.48 -9.09
C ASP A 334 19.84 -13.04 -9.64
N ASN A 335 18.74 -12.35 -9.91
CA ASN A 335 18.76 -10.94 -10.26
C ASN A 335 19.27 -10.04 -9.13
N PHE A 336 18.97 -10.37 -7.87
CA PHE A 336 19.49 -9.62 -6.71
C PHE A 336 21.00 -9.84 -6.56
N HIS A 337 21.47 -11.06 -6.71
CA HIS A 337 22.89 -11.40 -6.62
C HIS A 337 23.72 -10.72 -7.73
N LYS A 338 23.24 -10.77 -8.97
CA LYS A 338 23.91 -10.13 -10.12
C LYS A 338 24.07 -8.62 -9.96
N HIS A 339 23.20 -7.99 -9.20
CA HIS A 339 23.23 -6.55 -8.99
C HIS A 339 23.78 -6.13 -7.61
N GLY A 340 24.31 -7.05 -6.83
CA GLY A 340 24.94 -6.77 -5.55
C GLY A 340 23.97 -6.33 -4.43
N TYR A 341 22.68 -6.56 -4.60
CA TYR A 341 21.65 -6.09 -3.67
C TYR A 341 21.58 -6.95 -2.39
N TYR A 342 21.82 -8.27 -2.53
CA TYR A 342 22.07 -9.16 -1.43
C TYR A 342 23.40 -9.83 -1.68
N LYS A 343 24.34 -9.68 -0.77
CA LYS A 343 25.64 -10.40 -0.85
C LYS A 343 25.51 -11.86 -0.44
N GLY A 344 24.31 -12.39 -0.29
CA GLY A 344 24.06 -13.78 0.10
C GLY A 344 24.17 -14.05 1.61
N GLU A 345 24.76 -13.16 2.37
CA GLU A 345 25.04 -13.35 3.80
C GLU A 345 23.77 -13.57 4.63
N SER A 346 22.71 -12.77 4.36
CA SER A 346 21.45 -12.88 5.10
C SER A 346 20.65 -14.14 4.77
N LEU A 347 20.72 -14.63 3.53
CA LEU A 347 20.09 -15.88 3.14
C LEU A 347 20.83 -17.09 3.68
N SER A 348 22.16 -17.05 3.74
CA SER A 348 22.93 -18.12 4.37
C SER A 348 22.65 -18.24 5.86
N GLU A 349 22.41 -17.13 6.57
CA GLU A 349 21.97 -17.20 7.97
C GLU A 349 20.59 -17.86 8.12
N VAL A 350 19.63 -17.57 7.25
CA VAL A 350 18.32 -18.26 7.24
C VAL A 350 18.50 -19.75 6.92
N GLU A 351 19.34 -20.06 5.95
CA GLU A 351 19.71 -21.41 5.58
C GLU A 351 20.29 -22.16 6.76
N ASP A 352 21.27 -21.56 7.46
CA ASP A 352 21.90 -22.10 8.65
C ASP A 352 20.90 -22.35 9.79
N ILE A 353 19.98 -21.41 10.04
CA ILE A 353 18.92 -21.56 11.04
C ILE A 353 18.03 -22.76 10.70
N ILE A 354 17.58 -22.88 9.46
CA ILE A 354 16.68 -23.96 9.04
C ILE A 354 17.40 -25.32 9.07
N TYR A 355 18.66 -25.40 8.63
CA TYR A 355 19.40 -26.68 8.64
C TYR A 355 19.86 -27.12 10.03
N ASN A 356 20.20 -26.18 10.91
CA ASN A 356 20.77 -26.51 12.21
C ASN A 356 19.74 -26.58 13.33
N GLU A 357 18.74 -25.66 13.29
CA GLU A 357 17.76 -25.52 14.35
C GLU A 357 16.38 -26.05 13.94
N GLY A 358 16.08 -26.05 12.63
CA GLY A 358 14.76 -26.40 12.09
C GLY A 358 13.65 -25.41 12.43
N LEU A 359 13.92 -24.40 13.24
CA LEU A 359 12.96 -23.43 13.77
C LEU A 359 13.33 -22.03 13.29
N LEU A 360 12.38 -21.34 12.67
CA LEU A 360 12.55 -19.95 12.21
C LEU A 360 11.46 -19.06 12.82
N GLU A 361 11.84 -18.04 13.58
CA GLU A 361 10.88 -17.07 14.09
C GLU A 361 10.41 -16.14 12.96
N VAL A 362 9.11 -16.11 12.74
CA VAL A 362 8.44 -15.33 11.69
C VAL A 362 7.43 -14.41 12.33
N GLY A 363 7.56 -13.11 12.09
CA GLY A 363 6.61 -12.10 12.57
C GLY A 363 5.56 -11.73 11.53
N VAL A 364 4.72 -10.77 11.87
CA VAL A 364 3.69 -10.22 10.97
C VAL A 364 3.81 -8.71 10.96
N GLY A 365 4.11 -8.14 9.80
CA GLY A 365 4.24 -6.70 9.59
C GLY A 365 3.19 -6.17 8.60
N SER A 366 2.81 -4.89 8.74
CA SER A 366 1.89 -4.24 7.80
C SER A 366 2.51 -4.14 6.41
N GLU A 367 1.70 -4.42 5.38
CA GLU A 367 2.15 -4.48 3.99
C GLU A 367 1.43 -3.49 3.08
N TYR A 368 0.10 -3.40 3.21
CA TYR A 368 -0.73 -2.70 2.23
C TYR A 368 -1.97 -2.09 2.86
N CYS A 369 -2.32 -0.87 2.42
CA CYS A 369 -3.55 -0.21 2.80
C CYS A 369 -4.60 -0.40 1.69
N MET A 370 -5.77 -1.00 2.01
CA MET A 370 -6.89 -1.06 1.08
C MET A 370 -7.68 0.24 1.08
N GLY A 371 -7.59 1.00 2.16
CA GLY A 371 -8.20 2.32 2.30
C GLY A 371 -7.36 3.44 1.71
N GLY A 372 -8.02 4.51 1.32
CA GLY A 372 -7.41 5.69 0.73
C GLY A 372 -8.44 6.62 0.10
N ILE A 373 -7.97 7.46 -0.81
CA ILE A 373 -8.78 8.46 -1.51
C ILE A 373 -9.90 7.77 -2.32
N GLU A 374 -11.14 8.21 -2.14
CA GLU A 374 -12.25 7.77 -2.98
C GLU A 374 -12.12 8.31 -4.39
N ILE A 375 -12.19 7.42 -5.37
CA ILE A 375 -12.15 7.70 -6.79
C ILE A 375 -13.30 7.00 -7.52
N ASP A 376 -13.62 7.50 -8.70
CA ASP A 376 -14.51 6.83 -9.66
C ASP A 376 -13.72 5.97 -10.66
N GLU A 377 -14.41 5.39 -11.64
CA GLU A 377 -13.82 4.56 -12.71
C GLU A 377 -12.90 5.36 -13.66
N ASN A 378 -12.89 6.69 -13.56
CA ASN A 378 -11.99 7.58 -14.28
C ASN A 378 -10.81 8.04 -13.42
N MET A 379 -10.63 7.45 -12.26
CA MET A 379 -9.62 7.85 -11.27
C MET A 379 -9.81 9.27 -10.73
N ALA A 380 -10.98 9.88 -10.97
CA ALA A 380 -11.31 11.23 -10.51
C ALA A 380 -11.85 11.17 -9.08
N THR A 381 -11.44 12.13 -8.26
CA THR A 381 -12.08 12.40 -6.97
C THR A 381 -13.33 13.26 -7.18
N ARG A 382 -14.04 13.57 -6.09
CA ARG A 382 -15.15 14.54 -6.14
C ARG A 382 -14.70 16.01 -6.28
N ILE A 383 -13.41 16.28 -6.24
CA ILE A 383 -12.84 17.62 -6.38
C ILE A 383 -12.34 17.78 -7.82
N ASP A 384 -12.81 18.81 -8.48
CA ASP A 384 -12.42 19.10 -9.85
C ASP A 384 -10.90 19.28 -9.98
N GLY A 385 -10.33 18.72 -11.05
CA GLY A 385 -8.88 18.75 -11.31
C GLY A 385 -8.05 17.79 -10.45
N LEU A 386 -8.66 17.03 -9.51
CA LEU A 386 -7.95 16.10 -8.62
C LEU A 386 -8.24 14.65 -8.96
N TYR A 387 -7.18 13.90 -9.24
CA TYR A 387 -7.16 12.47 -9.54
C TYR A 387 -6.26 11.73 -8.55
N ALA A 388 -6.43 10.41 -8.41
CA ALA A 388 -5.53 9.60 -7.62
C ALA A 388 -5.32 8.21 -8.25
N ALA A 389 -4.17 7.56 -7.99
CA ALA A 389 -3.84 6.26 -8.56
C ALA A 389 -2.89 5.44 -7.68
N GLY A 390 -3.10 4.13 -7.64
CA GLY A 390 -2.31 3.16 -6.87
C GLY A 390 -2.74 3.06 -5.41
N GLU A 391 -1.88 2.57 -4.54
CA GLU A 391 -2.17 2.28 -3.13
C GLU A 391 -2.71 3.48 -2.30
N VAL A 392 -2.63 4.69 -2.82
CA VAL A 392 -3.22 5.88 -2.21
C VAL A 392 -4.76 5.90 -2.31
N THR A 393 -5.35 5.01 -3.13
CA THR A 393 -6.78 4.95 -3.43
C THR A 393 -7.50 3.81 -2.72
N SER A 394 -8.82 3.87 -2.69
CA SER A 394 -9.69 2.79 -2.22
C SER A 394 -10.58 2.28 -3.34
N GLY A 395 -11.22 1.12 -3.13
CA GLY A 395 -12.33 0.64 -3.96
C GLY A 395 -12.10 -0.70 -4.66
N VAL A 396 -10.91 -1.04 -5.09
CA VAL A 396 -10.65 -2.28 -5.85
C VAL A 396 -10.68 -3.51 -4.97
N PHE A 397 -9.94 -3.52 -3.85
CA PHE A 397 -9.70 -4.75 -3.09
C PHE A 397 -10.65 -4.98 -1.91
N GLY A 398 -11.43 -3.98 -1.52
CA GLY A 398 -12.36 -4.12 -0.39
C GLY A 398 -11.64 -4.39 0.93
N ALA A 399 -12.06 -5.45 1.65
CA ALA A 399 -11.55 -5.74 2.99
C ALA A 399 -10.27 -6.61 3.03
N ASN A 400 -9.84 -7.16 1.90
CA ASN A 400 -8.63 -7.98 1.80
C ASN A 400 -8.08 -7.98 0.37
N ARG A 401 -6.80 -7.69 0.23
CA ARG A 401 -6.14 -7.65 -1.07
C ARG A 401 -5.73 -9.04 -1.53
N VAL A 402 -6.29 -9.44 -2.64
CA VAL A 402 -5.98 -10.68 -3.35
C VAL A 402 -5.46 -10.43 -4.75
N GLY A 403 -5.95 -9.39 -5.38
CA GLY A 403 -5.36 -8.84 -6.58
C GLY A 403 -3.98 -8.26 -6.30
N ASP A 404 -3.24 -7.96 -7.34
CA ASP A 404 -1.87 -7.50 -7.21
C ASP A 404 -1.82 -5.97 -7.21
N GLY A 405 -1.30 -5.37 -6.14
CA GLY A 405 -1.12 -3.91 -6.05
C GLY A 405 -0.21 -3.35 -7.15
N VAL A 406 0.69 -4.18 -7.70
CA VAL A 406 1.48 -3.82 -8.89
C VAL A 406 0.58 -3.60 -10.09
N VAL A 407 -0.35 -4.52 -10.37
CA VAL A 407 -1.29 -4.38 -11.49
C VAL A 407 -2.25 -3.23 -11.26
N GLU A 408 -2.72 -3.03 -10.01
CA GLU A 408 -3.55 -1.88 -9.65
C GLU A 408 -2.84 -0.55 -10.00
N MET A 409 -1.60 -0.37 -9.55
CA MET A 409 -0.86 0.86 -9.84
C MET A 409 -0.65 1.09 -11.35
N LEU A 410 -0.44 0.02 -12.14
CA LEU A 410 -0.28 0.12 -13.59
C LEU A 410 -1.60 0.55 -14.26
N CYS A 411 -2.72 -0.11 -13.92
CA CYS A 411 -4.04 0.20 -14.48
C CYS A 411 -4.49 1.61 -14.11
N GLN A 412 -4.49 1.90 -12.81
CA GLN A 412 -4.95 3.19 -12.31
C GLN A 412 -4.04 4.34 -12.74
N GLY A 413 -2.71 4.14 -12.72
CA GLY A 413 -1.76 5.14 -13.21
C GLY A 413 -2.00 5.49 -14.67
N ALA A 414 -2.12 4.49 -15.55
CA ALA A 414 -2.40 4.71 -16.96
C ALA A 414 -3.73 5.46 -17.17
N LYS A 415 -4.78 5.05 -16.47
CA LYS A 415 -6.12 5.68 -16.59
C LYS A 415 -6.11 7.11 -16.05
N ALA A 416 -5.53 7.34 -14.86
CA ALA A 416 -5.42 8.67 -14.27
C ALA A 416 -4.68 9.65 -15.18
N GLY A 417 -3.59 9.20 -15.82
CA GLY A 417 -2.84 10.00 -16.78
C GLY A 417 -3.69 10.42 -17.99
N ILE A 418 -4.45 9.48 -18.57
CA ILE A 418 -5.34 9.78 -19.69
C ILE A 418 -6.41 10.79 -19.26
N LYS A 419 -7.07 10.56 -18.12
CA LYS A 419 -8.22 11.37 -17.68
C LYS A 419 -7.82 12.75 -17.18
N SER A 420 -6.70 12.85 -16.46
CA SER A 420 -6.15 14.13 -16.04
C SER A 420 -5.72 14.99 -17.24
N ALA A 421 -5.12 14.38 -18.28
CA ALA A 421 -4.78 15.10 -19.51
C ALA A 421 -6.02 15.52 -20.30
N GLU A 422 -7.06 14.68 -20.39
CA GLU A 422 -8.34 15.05 -21.00
C GLU A 422 -8.97 16.27 -20.29
N PHE A 423 -8.93 16.30 -18.96
CA PHE A 423 -9.37 17.47 -18.18
C PHE A 423 -8.49 18.69 -18.48
N ALA A 424 -7.17 18.54 -18.43
CA ALA A 424 -6.23 19.63 -18.65
C ALA A 424 -6.34 20.24 -20.07
N ASN A 425 -6.60 19.42 -21.08
CA ASN A 425 -6.77 19.88 -22.46
C ASN A 425 -8.08 20.68 -22.69
N ASN A 426 -9.07 20.50 -21.82
CA ASN A 426 -10.36 21.18 -21.90
C ASN A 426 -10.49 22.35 -20.93
N ASN A 427 -9.47 22.63 -20.13
CA ASN A 427 -9.49 23.70 -19.13
C ASN A 427 -8.25 24.59 -19.24
N ASP A 428 -8.43 25.86 -18.95
CA ASP A 428 -7.34 26.81 -18.86
C ASP A 428 -6.61 26.72 -17.52
N LEU A 429 -5.34 27.12 -17.52
CA LEU A 429 -4.55 27.22 -16.30
C LEU A 429 -5.06 28.39 -15.45
N LYS A 430 -5.63 28.09 -14.27
CA LYS A 430 -6.06 29.08 -13.30
C LYS A 430 -4.88 29.63 -12.52
N ASP A 431 -4.94 30.90 -12.11
CA ASP A 431 -3.92 31.47 -11.23
C ASP A 431 -3.96 30.83 -9.83
N LEU A 432 -2.80 30.77 -9.19
CA LEU A 432 -2.69 30.33 -7.81
C LEU A 432 -3.26 31.41 -6.87
N ASP A 433 -3.93 30.96 -5.82
CA ASP A 433 -4.46 31.82 -4.77
C ASP A 433 -3.32 32.28 -3.84
N GLN A 434 -3.03 33.59 -3.80
CA GLN A 434 -1.94 34.15 -3.02
C GLN A 434 -2.16 33.98 -1.51
N ASP A 435 -3.38 34.15 -1.03
CA ASP A 435 -3.70 34.04 0.39
C ASP A 435 -3.50 32.60 0.87
N GLN A 436 -3.86 31.62 0.04
CA GLN A 436 -3.64 30.19 0.33
C GLN A 436 -2.15 29.84 0.33
N MET A 437 -1.37 30.37 -0.62
CA MET A 437 0.08 30.18 -0.65
C MET A 437 0.74 30.73 0.62
N ASP A 438 0.39 31.97 0.99
CA ASP A 438 0.92 32.61 2.19
C ASP A 438 0.51 31.87 3.48
N TYR A 439 -0.72 31.36 3.53
CA TYR A 439 -1.21 30.52 4.63
C TYR A 439 -0.33 29.27 4.82
N TYR A 440 -0.09 28.50 3.75
CA TYR A 440 0.71 27.27 3.88
C TYR A 440 2.18 27.56 4.19
N ILE A 441 2.77 28.58 3.58
CA ILE A 441 4.15 28.98 3.91
C ILE A 441 4.25 29.34 5.41
N ASN A 442 3.33 30.17 5.91
CA ASN A 442 3.30 30.56 7.31
C ASN A 442 3.06 29.36 8.23
N LYS A 443 2.14 28.46 7.87
CA LYS A 443 1.86 27.23 8.61
C LYS A 443 3.12 26.39 8.79
N TYR A 444 3.85 26.12 7.72
CA TYR A 444 5.04 25.27 7.81
C TYR A 444 6.27 25.97 8.37
N ASP A 445 6.36 27.28 8.22
CA ASP A 445 7.42 28.08 8.84
C ASP A 445 7.20 28.27 10.35
N SER A 446 5.96 28.19 10.84
CA SER A 446 5.66 28.36 12.27
C SER A 446 6.37 27.35 13.17
N TYR A 447 6.73 26.16 12.67
CA TYR A 447 7.53 25.19 13.42
C TYR A 447 8.91 25.72 13.82
N PHE A 448 9.49 26.67 13.06
CA PHE A 448 10.78 27.28 13.39
C PHE A 448 10.67 28.34 14.47
N ASP A 449 9.51 28.97 14.60
CA ASP A 449 9.25 30.06 15.56
C ASP A 449 8.56 29.56 16.83
N ALA A 450 8.06 28.29 16.81
CA ALA A 450 7.41 27.71 17.97
C ALA A 450 8.37 27.58 19.14
N ASP A 451 7.95 28.08 20.31
CA ASP A 451 8.62 27.94 21.60
C ASP A 451 8.01 26.77 22.40
N GLY A 452 7.90 25.64 21.70
CA GLY A 452 7.35 24.40 22.23
C GLY A 452 8.44 23.51 22.81
N ASP A 453 8.08 22.63 23.70
CA ASP A 453 8.94 21.61 24.31
C ASP A 453 8.76 20.22 23.69
N TYR A 454 8.06 20.16 22.53
CA TYR A 454 7.70 18.89 21.88
C TYR A 454 8.65 18.60 20.70
N ASP A 455 9.50 17.58 20.89
CA ASP A 455 10.40 17.07 19.84
C ASP A 455 9.63 16.33 18.74
N PRO A 456 9.77 16.68 17.45
CA PRO A 456 9.04 16.06 16.35
C PRO A 456 9.32 14.55 16.19
N ILE A 457 10.50 14.09 16.54
CA ILE A 457 10.88 12.68 16.43
C ILE A 457 10.14 11.85 17.50
N SER A 458 10.15 12.35 18.75
CA SER A 458 9.41 11.71 19.85
C SER A 458 7.90 11.78 19.62
N HIS A 459 7.40 12.91 19.10
CA HIS A 459 6.01 13.06 18.73
C HIS A 459 5.57 11.98 17.70
N TYR A 460 6.32 11.81 16.62
CA TYR A 460 6.06 10.80 15.62
C TYR A 460 6.10 9.37 16.20
N LYS A 461 7.09 9.08 17.07
CA LYS A 461 7.18 7.78 17.75
C LYS A 461 5.96 7.50 18.64
N ASN A 462 5.45 8.51 19.35
CA ASN A 462 4.25 8.35 20.19
C ASN A 462 3.00 8.07 19.34
N ILE A 463 2.89 8.64 18.14
CA ILE A 463 1.80 8.34 17.20
C ILE A 463 1.84 6.86 16.79
N ILE A 464 3.02 6.39 16.38
CA ILE A 464 3.22 5.00 15.99
C ILE A 464 2.93 4.05 17.15
N GLN A 465 3.41 4.36 18.37
CA GLN A 465 3.15 3.55 19.54
C GLN A 465 1.66 3.46 19.89
N ALA A 466 0.94 4.60 19.88
CA ALA A 466 -0.50 4.60 20.12
C ALA A 466 -1.26 3.76 19.07
N SER A 467 -0.80 3.77 17.83
CA SER A 467 -1.38 2.97 16.76
C SER A 467 -1.10 1.47 16.93
N ASP A 468 0.12 1.10 17.32
CA ASP A 468 0.50 -0.29 17.62
C ASP A 468 -0.33 -0.85 18.79
N ASP A 469 -0.50 -0.05 19.84
CA ASP A 469 -1.19 -0.48 21.07
C ASP A 469 -2.68 -0.72 20.84
N GLY A 470 -3.34 0.12 20.02
CA GLY A 470 -4.78 0.07 19.88
C GLY A 470 -5.31 -0.46 18.54
N PHE A 471 -4.49 -0.55 17.51
CA PHE A 471 -4.96 -0.92 16.16
C PHE A 471 -4.15 -2.04 15.49
N GLY A 472 -3.58 -2.94 16.30
CA GLY A 472 -2.77 -4.07 15.86
C GLY A 472 -3.52 -5.13 15.05
N LEU A 473 -3.02 -6.38 15.10
CA LEU A 473 -3.57 -7.50 14.32
C LEU A 473 -4.99 -7.87 14.73
N ARG A 474 -5.26 -7.95 16.04
CA ARG A 474 -6.61 -8.10 16.60
C ARG A 474 -6.93 -6.88 17.44
N ARG A 475 -8.18 -6.47 17.39
CA ARG A 475 -8.64 -5.17 17.87
C ARG A 475 -9.86 -5.34 18.77
N ASN A 476 -10.04 -4.46 19.73
CA ASN A 476 -11.23 -4.37 20.55
C ASN A 476 -11.62 -2.92 20.81
N GLU A 477 -12.83 -2.68 21.30
CA GLU A 477 -13.37 -1.32 21.49
C GLU A 477 -12.58 -0.53 22.54
N GLU A 478 -12.09 -1.18 23.60
CA GLU A 478 -11.36 -0.53 24.70
C GLU A 478 -10.01 0.01 24.21
N ASP A 479 -9.18 -0.84 23.61
CA ASP A 479 -7.84 -0.46 23.13
C ASP A 479 -7.91 0.57 22.00
N MET A 480 -8.85 0.40 21.05
CA MET A 480 -9.07 1.39 19.98
C MET A 480 -9.53 2.74 20.51
N THR A 481 -10.38 2.75 21.55
CA THR A 481 -10.85 4.01 22.17
C THR A 481 -9.70 4.71 22.88
N LEU A 482 -8.87 3.97 23.61
CA LEU A 482 -7.69 4.52 24.27
C LEU A 482 -6.70 5.10 23.25
N ALA A 483 -6.43 4.36 22.18
CA ALA A 483 -5.55 4.83 21.10
C ALA A 483 -6.10 6.08 20.42
N LEU A 484 -7.41 6.12 20.12
CA LEU A 484 -8.05 7.30 19.54
C LEU A 484 -7.91 8.54 20.44
N ASN A 485 -8.09 8.39 21.74
CA ASN A 485 -7.89 9.49 22.69
C ASN A 485 -6.44 9.97 22.69
N ASN A 486 -5.47 9.05 22.75
CA ASN A 486 -4.05 9.38 22.70
C ASN A 486 -3.66 10.10 21.38
N LEU A 487 -4.17 9.62 20.23
CA LEU A 487 -3.91 10.25 18.94
C LEU A 487 -4.58 11.63 18.82
N SER A 488 -5.78 11.79 19.40
CA SER A 488 -6.46 13.09 19.43
C SER A 488 -5.69 14.12 20.28
N ASP A 489 -5.14 13.69 21.41
CA ASP A 489 -4.28 14.52 22.25
C ASP A 489 -2.98 14.90 21.51
N LEU A 490 -2.40 13.96 20.78
CA LEU A 490 -1.22 14.23 19.94
C LEU A 490 -1.56 15.19 18.79
N TYR A 491 -2.72 15.06 18.16
CA TYR A 491 -3.18 15.99 17.13
C TYR A 491 -3.36 17.41 17.67
N ALA A 492 -3.95 17.56 18.86
CA ALA A 492 -4.07 18.87 19.53
C ALA A 492 -2.73 19.52 19.87
N ARG A 493 -1.67 18.70 20.05
CA ARG A 493 -0.31 19.18 20.32
C ARG A 493 0.52 19.47 19.08
N GLN A 494 0.02 19.18 17.89
CA GLN A 494 0.75 19.37 16.63
C GLN A 494 1.29 20.81 16.47
N GLY A 495 0.52 21.81 16.88
CA GLY A 495 0.93 23.23 16.86
C GLY A 495 1.99 23.61 17.90
N HIS A 496 2.34 22.73 18.85
CA HIS A 496 3.35 22.95 19.89
C HIS A 496 4.68 22.26 19.59
N ILE A 497 4.81 21.63 18.41
CA ILE A 497 6.08 21.03 17.99
C ILE A 497 7.07 22.15 17.69
N SER A 498 8.25 22.06 18.27
CA SER A 498 9.37 22.98 17.98
C SER A 498 10.53 22.24 17.33
N ILE A 499 11.20 22.94 16.40
CA ILE A 499 12.37 22.45 15.69
C ILE A 499 13.60 23.06 16.31
N GLU A 500 14.53 22.23 16.81
CA GLU A 500 15.79 22.70 17.39
C GLU A 500 16.73 23.22 16.31
N ASN A 501 16.90 22.47 15.24
CA ASN A 501 17.71 22.87 14.10
C ASN A 501 17.01 23.93 13.25
N LYS A 502 17.44 25.20 13.36
CA LYS A 502 16.83 26.31 12.61
C LYS A 502 17.24 26.40 11.12
N SER A 503 18.10 25.50 10.62
CA SER A 503 18.37 25.40 9.19
C SER A 503 17.25 24.66 8.46
N LYS A 504 16.72 25.22 7.38
CA LYS A 504 15.73 24.54 6.53
C LYS A 504 16.35 23.43 5.65
N LYS A 505 17.68 23.45 5.43
CA LYS A 505 18.39 22.51 4.57
C LYS A 505 18.51 21.14 5.22
N TYR A 506 18.03 20.09 4.54
CA TYR A 506 18.03 18.71 5.04
C TYR A 506 17.46 18.58 6.46
N ASN A 507 16.42 19.33 6.77
CA ASN A 507 15.87 19.38 8.13
C ASN A 507 14.91 18.22 8.40
N VAL A 508 15.45 17.14 8.95
CA VAL A 508 14.70 15.92 9.29
C VAL A 508 13.61 16.20 10.34
N GLU A 509 13.85 17.10 11.30
CA GLU A 509 12.88 17.48 12.33
C GLU A 509 11.66 18.16 11.69
N TRP A 510 11.89 19.08 10.76
CA TRP A 510 10.83 19.77 10.04
C TRP A 510 10.00 18.82 9.19
N HIS A 511 10.67 17.97 8.40
CA HIS A 511 9.98 16.97 7.58
C HIS A 511 9.19 16.00 8.45
N LYS A 512 9.72 15.63 9.62
CA LYS A 512 9.04 14.73 10.55
C LYS A 512 7.85 15.40 11.25
N ALA A 513 7.93 16.70 11.57
CA ALA A 513 6.80 17.46 12.08
C ALA A 513 5.62 17.50 11.08
N ILE A 514 5.91 17.74 9.79
CA ILE A 514 4.91 17.71 8.72
C ILE A 514 4.32 16.30 8.55
N ALA A 515 5.18 15.29 8.50
CA ALA A 515 4.77 13.89 8.38
C ALA A 515 3.92 13.42 9.57
N SER A 516 4.14 13.97 10.77
CA SER A 516 3.35 13.65 11.97
C SER A 516 1.88 14.04 11.80
N GLU A 517 1.60 15.22 11.25
CA GLU A 517 0.21 15.64 10.97
C GLU A 517 -0.48 14.70 9.98
N ASN A 518 0.24 14.29 8.93
CA ASN A 518 -0.31 13.42 7.90
C ASN A 518 -0.64 12.03 8.44
N ILE A 519 0.28 11.42 9.17
CA ILE A 519 0.06 10.08 9.73
C ILE A 519 -1.01 10.09 10.84
N LEU A 520 -1.13 11.19 11.62
CA LEU A 520 -2.20 11.37 12.59
C LEU A 520 -3.58 11.34 11.94
N LEU A 521 -3.78 12.09 10.85
CA LEU A 521 -5.06 12.10 10.12
C LEU A 521 -5.42 10.71 9.61
N CYS A 522 -4.45 9.99 9.03
CA CYS A 522 -4.64 8.62 8.56
C CYS A 522 -4.99 7.67 9.71
N SER A 523 -4.24 7.72 10.83
CA SER A 523 -4.45 6.84 11.98
C SER A 523 -5.81 7.10 12.66
N ILE A 524 -6.18 8.37 12.84
CA ILE A 524 -7.48 8.75 13.40
C ILE A 524 -8.63 8.26 12.51
N ALA A 525 -8.51 8.42 11.18
CA ALA A 525 -9.52 7.94 10.24
C ALA A 525 -9.65 6.41 10.31
N SER A 526 -8.53 5.68 10.39
CA SER A 526 -8.50 4.22 10.49
C SER A 526 -9.16 3.72 11.76
N ILE A 527 -8.82 4.30 12.91
CA ILE A 527 -9.34 3.86 14.20
C ILE A 527 -10.82 4.23 14.35
N LYS A 528 -11.24 5.43 13.92
CA LYS A 528 -12.66 5.82 13.93
C LYS A 528 -13.50 4.89 13.06
N ALA A 529 -13.05 4.54 11.86
CA ALA A 529 -13.72 3.58 10.99
C ALA A 529 -13.77 2.18 11.64
N GLY A 530 -12.66 1.73 12.24
CA GLY A 530 -12.58 0.46 12.95
C GLY A 530 -13.51 0.34 14.15
N LEU A 531 -13.69 1.42 14.91
CA LEU A 531 -14.64 1.48 16.04
C LEU A 531 -16.09 1.34 15.57
N LEU A 532 -16.43 1.92 14.43
CA LEU A 532 -17.78 1.84 13.86
C LEU A 532 -18.08 0.46 13.27
N ARG A 533 -17.07 -0.29 12.80
CA ARG A 533 -17.22 -1.64 12.26
C ARG A 533 -17.23 -2.67 13.40
N LYS A 534 -18.41 -2.93 13.95
CA LYS A 534 -18.61 -3.92 15.03
C LYS A 534 -18.81 -5.32 14.44
N GLU A 535 -17.84 -5.76 13.68
CA GLU A 535 -17.71 -7.08 13.06
C GLU A 535 -16.24 -7.36 12.77
N SER A 536 -15.90 -8.59 12.38
CA SER A 536 -14.63 -8.94 11.76
C SER A 536 -14.82 -9.13 10.25
N ARG A 537 -13.99 -8.49 9.43
CA ARG A 537 -14.06 -8.62 7.96
C ARG A 537 -12.69 -8.45 7.35
N GLY A 538 -12.21 -9.47 6.63
CA GLY A 538 -10.88 -9.42 6.01
C GLY A 538 -9.78 -9.05 7.00
N CYS A 539 -9.06 -7.98 6.71
CA CYS A 539 -7.95 -7.51 7.56
C CYS A 539 -8.38 -6.72 8.81
N HIS A 540 -9.67 -6.47 8.99
CA HIS A 540 -10.20 -5.91 10.22
C HIS A 540 -10.71 -7.04 11.13
N ILE A 541 -9.90 -7.44 12.11
CA ILE A 541 -10.17 -8.57 13.00
C ILE A 541 -10.47 -8.03 14.40
N ARG A 542 -11.69 -8.29 14.89
CA ARG A 542 -12.18 -7.86 16.20
C ARG A 542 -12.22 -9.06 17.15
N SER A 543 -11.61 -8.95 18.33
CA SER A 543 -11.74 -9.97 19.39
C SER A 543 -13.09 -9.91 20.10
N ASP A 544 -13.68 -8.73 20.18
CA ASP A 544 -14.99 -8.47 20.78
C ASP A 544 -16.19 -8.65 19.81
N TYR A 545 -15.94 -8.66 18.49
CA TYR A 545 -16.93 -8.90 17.43
C TYR A 545 -16.34 -9.82 16.35
N PRO A 546 -16.17 -11.13 16.62
CA PRO A 546 -15.46 -12.04 15.73
C PRO A 546 -16.21 -12.37 14.43
N GLU A 547 -17.54 -12.20 14.40
CA GLU A 547 -18.41 -12.55 13.28
C GLU A 547 -18.20 -11.66 12.07
N VAL A 548 -18.34 -12.24 10.85
CA VAL A 548 -18.58 -11.49 9.61
C VAL A 548 -20.08 -11.29 9.45
N ASN A 549 -20.56 -10.05 9.39
CA ASN A 549 -22.00 -9.73 9.38
C ASN A 549 -22.39 -9.04 8.08
N HIS A 550 -22.90 -9.81 7.12
CA HIS A 550 -23.29 -9.29 5.81
C HIS A 550 -24.56 -8.44 5.83
N ASP A 551 -25.42 -8.61 6.82
CA ASP A 551 -26.69 -7.90 6.88
C ASP A 551 -26.52 -6.44 7.33
N GLU A 552 -25.65 -6.19 8.31
CA GLU A 552 -25.47 -4.88 8.92
C GLU A 552 -24.23 -4.13 8.39
N TYR A 553 -23.12 -4.85 8.17
CA TYR A 553 -21.82 -4.23 7.90
C TYR A 553 -21.31 -4.37 6.46
N LEU A 554 -22.18 -4.76 5.52
CA LEU A 554 -21.83 -4.65 4.09
C LEU A 554 -21.93 -3.17 3.66
N VAL A 555 -21.04 -2.36 4.22
CA VAL A 555 -20.94 -0.91 4.02
C VAL A 555 -19.47 -0.49 3.95
N LYS A 556 -19.21 0.59 3.22
CA LYS A 556 -17.94 1.34 3.24
C LYS A 556 -18.09 2.50 4.23
N PHE A 557 -17.10 2.71 5.08
CA PHE A 557 -17.01 3.89 5.91
C PHE A 557 -16.23 4.98 5.18
N ILE A 558 -16.82 6.17 5.11
CA ILE A 558 -16.31 7.31 4.34
C ILE A 558 -15.90 8.39 5.34
N SER A 559 -14.63 8.72 5.36
CA SER A 559 -14.07 9.76 6.21
C SER A 559 -13.85 11.05 5.45
N LYS A 560 -14.13 12.17 6.09
CA LYS A 560 -13.85 13.53 5.63
C LYS A 560 -13.28 14.36 6.76
N LEU A 561 -12.43 15.31 6.41
CA LEU A 561 -11.97 16.32 7.36
C LEU A 561 -12.93 17.51 7.32
N GLU A 562 -13.63 17.78 8.41
CA GLU A 562 -14.56 18.89 8.58
C GLU A 562 -14.31 19.53 9.96
N ASP A 563 -14.10 20.85 9.99
CA ASP A 563 -13.81 21.60 11.23
C ASP A 563 -12.68 20.96 12.07
N ASP A 564 -11.56 20.62 11.42
CA ASP A 564 -10.39 19.95 12.02
C ASP A 564 -10.68 18.60 12.70
N ASP A 565 -11.80 17.97 12.38
CA ASP A 565 -12.16 16.63 12.89
C ASP A 565 -12.52 15.67 11.74
N ILE A 566 -12.15 14.41 11.88
CA ILE A 566 -12.54 13.35 10.95
C ILE A 566 -13.97 12.93 11.23
N LYS A 567 -14.89 13.29 10.34
CA LYS A 567 -16.28 12.86 10.34
C LYS A 567 -16.45 11.62 9.46
N ILE A 568 -17.25 10.66 9.94
CA ILE A 568 -17.49 9.41 9.21
C ILE A 568 -18.97 9.27 8.88
N SER A 569 -19.22 8.94 7.61
CA SER A 569 -20.49 8.49 7.08
C SER A 569 -20.35 7.08 6.50
N SER A 570 -21.42 6.48 6.02
CA SER A 570 -21.36 5.17 5.36
C SER A 570 -22.18 5.13 4.09
N ARG A 571 -21.78 4.28 3.16
CA ARG A 571 -22.54 3.92 1.95
C ARG A 571 -22.43 2.44 1.64
N LYS A 572 -23.35 1.91 0.85
CA LYS A 572 -23.21 0.57 0.29
C LYS A 572 -22.07 0.54 -0.74
N PRO A 573 -21.33 -0.58 -0.87
CA PRO A 573 -20.44 -0.79 -1.99
C PRO A 573 -21.23 -0.82 -3.32
N VAL A 574 -20.55 -0.54 -4.42
CA VAL A 574 -21.15 -0.63 -5.76
C VAL A 574 -21.22 -2.10 -6.18
N ILE A 575 -22.42 -2.60 -6.35
CA ILE A 575 -22.71 -4.00 -6.72
C ILE A 575 -23.30 -4.03 -8.13
N THR A 576 -22.61 -4.64 -9.08
CA THR A 576 -23.05 -4.67 -10.50
C THR A 576 -23.18 -6.05 -11.09
N LYS A 577 -22.34 -7.02 -10.70
CA LYS A 577 -22.30 -8.36 -11.30
C LYS A 577 -22.55 -9.46 -10.28
N MET A 578 -21.98 -9.33 -9.08
CA MET A 578 -22.00 -10.40 -8.08
C MET A 578 -22.78 -9.97 -6.84
N THR A 579 -23.89 -10.65 -6.56
CA THR A 579 -24.71 -10.39 -5.37
C THR A 579 -24.01 -10.89 -4.11
N PRO A 580 -23.85 -10.04 -3.07
CA PRO A 580 -23.28 -10.47 -1.80
C PRO A 580 -24.13 -11.52 -1.10
N PRO A 581 -23.52 -12.38 -0.26
CA PRO A 581 -24.27 -13.25 0.66
C PRO A 581 -25.01 -12.43 1.71
N THR A 582 -25.93 -13.10 2.42
CA THR A 582 -26.66 -12.55 3.58
C THR A 582 -26.34 -13.36 4.83
N GLY A 583 -26.70 -12.84 6.00
CA GLY A 583 -26.50 -13.51 7.27
C GLY A 583 -25.13 -13.25 7.88
N LYS A 584 -24.77 -14.11 8.83
CA LYS A 584 -23.54 -14.02 9.59
C LYS A 584 -22.70 -15.29 9.47
N VAL A 585 -21.39 -15.14 9.50
CA VAL A 585 -20.40 -16.22 9.59
C VAL A 585 -19.58 -16.01 10.86
N ASN A 586 -19.24 -17.08 11.60
CA ASN A 586 -18.68 -16.97 12.95
C ASN A 586 -17.32 -16.24 13.01
N ASN A 587 -16.49 -16.35 11.97
CA ASN A 587 -15.23 -15.64 11.88
C ASN A 587 -14.70 -15.56 10.43
N ILE A 588 -13.63 -14.80 10.24
CA ILE A 588 -13.03 -14.61 8.92
C ILE A 588 -12.45 -15.89 8.30
N ILE A 589 -12.04 -16.86 9.11
CA ILE A 589 -11.48 -18.12 8.63
C ILE A 589 -12.59 -19.02 8.08
N GLU A 590 -13.71 -19.16 8.84
CA GLU A 590 -14.89 -19.90 8.35
C GLU A 590 -15.47 -19.31 7.06
N TYR A 591 -15.41 -17.99 6.90
CA TYR A 591 -15.81 -17.36 5.64
C TYR A 591 -15.04 -17.93 4.44
N PHE A 592 -13.73 -18.14 4.57
CA PHE A 592 -12.92 -18.71 3.46
C PHE A 592 -13.04 -20.21 3.32
N THR A 593 -13.44 -20.91 4.36
CA THR A 593 -13.61 -22.37 4.34
C THR A 593 -15.00 -22.79 3.88
N ASP A 594 -15.91 -21.84 3.63
CA ASP A 594 -17.23 -22.13 3.10
C ASP A 594 -17.12 -22.72 1.67
N PRO A 595 -17.51 -24.00 1.47
CA PRO A 595 -17.43 -24.66 0.16
C PRO A 595 -18.27 -23.98 -0.92
N ASN A 596 -19.26 -23.17 -0.53
CA ASN A 596 -20.08 -22.40 -1.47
C ASN A 596 -19.33 -21.21 -2.08
N LEU A 597 -18.23 -20.78 -1.47
CA LEU A 597 -17.40 -19.69 -1.99
C LEU A 597 -16.48 -20.14 -3.13
N ASN A 598 -16.22 -21.45 -3.24
CA ASN A 598 -15.48 -22.13 -4.30
C ASN A 598 -14.20 -21.42 -4.75
N TYR A 599 -13.18 -21.43 -3.84
CA TYR A 599 -11.87 -20.77 -4.05
C TYR A 599 -10.83 -21.62 -4.77
N GLU A 600 -11.18 -22.70 -5.42
CA GLU A 600 -10.22 -23.49 -6.20
C GLU A 600 -9.56 -22.61 -7.27
N ARG A 601 -8.32 -22.29 -7.08
CA ARG A 601 -7.41 -21.58 -7.98
C ARG A 601 -6.60 -22.55 -8.80
#